data_07f382a95a45aa7877d8c5718c3c0127
#
_entry.id   07f382a95a45aa7877d8c5718c3c0127
#
_cell.length_a   1.000
_cell.length_b   1.000
_cell.length_c   1.000
_cell.angle_alpha   90.00
_cell.angle_beta   90.00
_cell.angle_gamma   90.00
#
_symmetry.space_group_name_H-M   'P 1'
#
loop_
_entity.id
_entity.type
_entity.pdbx_description
1 polymer ?
#
loop_
_entity_poly.entity_id
_entity_poly.type
_entity_poly.pdbx_seq_one_letter_code
_entity_poly.pdbx_strand_id
1 'polypeptide(L)'
;MVTETLRSRLREETRPAHDAVDALFARCDLGTYSGLHIFLAAHRDALTALRSACPDPDLMLRIDSALADLTSDLKVLDRCGLAVAIPAPIQDDALAQAYLWHGSRLGTQVLARRFQSAWAGSPPDAGRYLNHAPDPTAWRDLGERLTALPARDAAADRTVAATIAWFALFAAAAR
;
A
#
# COMPACT_ATOMS: atom_id res chain seq x y z
N MET A 1 28.70 -4.30 -17.24
CA MET A 1 27.56 -5.16 -16.82
C MET A 1 26.95 -4.55 -15.57
N VAL A 2 25.66 -4.20 -15.59
CA VAL A 2 24.96 -3.73 -14.38
C VAL A 2 24.72 -4.97 -13.51
N THR A 3 25.26 -4.95 -12.29
CA THR A 3 25.06 -6.05 -11.33
C THR A 3 23.57 -6.02 -10.89
N GLU A 4 22.88 -7.14 -11.02
CA GLU A 4 21.52 -7.30 -10.52
C GLU A 4 21.51 -7.13 -8.99
N THR A 5 20.57 -6.37 -8.47
CA THR A 5 20.37 -6.13 -7.02
C THR A 5 19.00 -6.63 -6.61
N LEU A 6 18.78 -6.88 -5.30
CA LEU A 6 17.45 -7.25 -4.82
C LEU A 6 16.43 -6.16 -5.15
N ARG A 7 16.84 -4.88 -5.13
CA ARG A 7 15.96 -3.75 -5.53
C ARG A 7 15.51 -3.85 -6.98
N SER A 8 16.44 -4.12 -7.92
CA SER A 8 16.07 -4.24 -9.35
C SER A 8 15.18 -5.46 -9.58
N ARG A 9 15.52 -6.58 -8.95
CA ARG A 9 14.75 -7.82 -9.03
C ARG A 9 13.32 -7.66 -8.46
N LEU A 10 13.16 -7.07 -7.27
CA LEU A 10 11.84 -6.76 -6.71
C LEU A 10 11.00 -5.95 -7.68
N ARG A 11 11.56 -4.85 -8.20
CA ARG A 11 10.84 -4.00 -9.15
C ARG A 11 10.39 -4.76 -10.41
N GLU A 12 11.21 -5.66 -10.93
CA GLU A 12 10.92 -6.41 -12.14
C GLU A 12 9.92 -7.54 -11.89
N GLU A 13 10.20 -8.41 -10.90
CA GLU A 13 9.41 -9.61 -10.66
C GLU A 13 8.05 -9.32 -10.00
N THR A 14 7.92 -8.22 -9.25
CA THR A 14 6.63 -7.85 -8.64
C THR A 14 5.77 -6.94 -9.52
N ARG A 15 6.30 -6.44 -10.64
CA ARG A 15 5.57 -5.54 -11.54
C ARG A 15 4.21 -6.08 -11.97
N PRO A 16 4.05 -7.35 -12.41
CA PRO A 16 2.73 -7.86 -12.82
C PRO A 16 1.69 -7.81 -11.70
N ALA A 17 2.11 -8.12 -10.46
CA ALA A 17 1.22 -8.08 -9.30
C ALA A 17 0.85 -6.63 -8.93
N HIS A 18 1.81 -5.72 -8.99
CA HIS A 18 1.59 -4.27 -8.78
C HIS A 18 0.61 -3.72 -9.82
N ASP A 19 0.84 -3.98 -11.11
CA ASP A 19 0.00 -3.49 -12.20
C ASP A 19 -1.44 -4.03 -12.08
N ALA A 20 -1.61 -5.27 -11.60
CA ALA A 20 -2.94 -5.84 -11.34
C ALA A 20 -3.68 -5.10 -10.22
N VAL A 21 -3.00 -4.72 -9.13
CA VAL A 21 -3.56 -3.90 -8.05
C VAL A 21 -3.94 -2.52 -8.54
N ASP A 22 -3.05 -1.86 -9.30
CA ASP A 22 -3.32 -0.55 -9.88
C ASP A 22 -4.53 -0.57 -10.81
N ALA A 23 -4.67 -1.60 -11.65
CA ALA A 23 -5.82 -1.76 -12.54
C ALA A 23 -7.15 -1.94 -11.78
N LEU A 24 -7.13 -2.60 -10.62
CA LEU A 24 -8.31 -2.75 -9.77
C LEU A 24 -8.71 -1.41 -9.13
N PHE A 25 -7.76 -0.71 -8.51
CA PHE A 25 -8.03 0.58 -7.88
C PHE A 25 -8.33 1.71 -8.88
N ALA A 26 -7.85 1.60 -10.12
CA ALA A 26 -8.20 2.54 -11.19
C ALA A 26 -9.70 2.51 -11.53
N ARG A 27 -10.44 1.44 -11.19
CA ARG A 27 -11.89 1.34 -11.36
C ARG A 27 -12.67 2.11 -10.27
N CYS A 28 -12.03 2.45 -9.16
CA CYS A 28 -12.64 3.25 -8.11
C CYS A 28 -12.70 4.71 -8.59
N ASP A 29 -13.90 5.19 -8.91
CA ASP A 29 -14.10 6.61 -9.24
C ASP A 29 -14.04 7.45 -7.96
N LEU A 30 -12.87 8.03 -7.69
CA LEU A 30 -12.63 8.86 -6.53
C LEU A 30 -13.43 10.18 -6.54
N GLY A 31 -14.10 10.52 -7.64
CA GLY A 31 -15.04 11.64 -7.76
C GLY A 31 -16.46 11.30 -7.30
N THR A 32 -16.71 10.09 -6.83
CA THR A 32 -18.00 9.66 -6.28
C THR A 32 -17.86 9.16 -4.85
N TYR A 33 -18.89 9.37 -4.04
CA TYR A 33 -18.94 8.82 -2.67
C TYR A 33 -18.78 7.31 -2.63
N SER A 34 -19.38 6.60 -3.58
CA SER A 34 -19.31 5.14 -3.66
C SER A 34 -17.91 4.65 -4.02
N GLY A 35 -17.28 5.23 -5.05
CA GLY A 35 -15.94 4.83 -5.47
C GLY A 35 -14.89 5.17 -4.42
N LEU A 36 -15.00 6.35 -3.79
CA LEU A 36 -14.14 6.73 -2.68
C LEU A 36 -14.28 5.78 -1.49
N HIS A 37 -15.51 5.41 -1.13
CA HIS A 37 -15.78 4.46 -0.06
C HIS A 37 -15.14 3.08 -0.33
N ILE A 38 -15.33 2.53 -1.54
CA ILE A 38 -14.74 1.24 -1.93
C ILE A 38 -13.21 1.29 -1.80
N PHE A 39 -12.59 2.36 -2.30
CA PHE A 39 -11.16 2.58 -2.22
C PHE A 39 -10.65 2.61 -0.77
N LEU A 40 -11.29 3.42 0.09
CA LEU A 40 -10.86 3.59 1.49
C LEU A 40 -11.09 2.31 2.31
N ALA A 41 -12.22 1.63 2.11
CA ALA A 41 -12.53 0.39 2.82
C ALA A 41 -11.54 -0.72 2.45
N ALA A 42 -11.22 -0.90 1.17
CA ALA A 42 -10.24 -1.88 0.72
C ALA A 42 -8.85 -1.62 1.31
N HIS A 43 -8.41 -0.34 1.37
CA HIS A 43 -7.13 0.01 1.98
C HIS A 43 -7.14 -0.20 3.50
N ARG A 44 -8.23 0.12 4.20
CA ARG A 44 -8.38 -0.19 5.62
C ARG A 44 -8.21 -1.67 5.89
N ASP A 45 -8.90 -2.52 5.13
CA ASP A 45 -8.89 -3.96 5.35
C ASP A 45 -7.50 -4.56 5.07
N ALA A 46 -6.86 -4.15 3.96
CA ALA A 46 -5.51 -4.58 3.62
C ALA A 46 -4.45 -4.08 4.62
N LEU A 47 -4.52 -2.82 5.05
CA LEU A 47 -3.58 -2.28 6.03
C LEU A 47 -3.81 -2.87 7.43
N THR A 48 -5.03 -3.29 7.79
CA THR A 48 -5.29 -4.01 9.03
C THR A 48 -4.57 -5.36 9.04
N ALA A 49 -4.59 -6.08 7.93
CA ALA A 49 -3.83 -7.32 7.78
C ALA A 49 -2.30 -7.07 7.87
N LEU A 50 -1.81 -6.03 7.18
CA LEU A 50 -0.39 -5.66 7.22
C LEU A 50 0.04 -5.30 8.64
N ARG A 51 -0.77 -4.51 9.36
CA ARG A 51 -0.53 -4.12 10.74
C ARG A 51 -0.41 -5.32 11.68
N SER A 52 -1.28 -6.32 11.50
CA SER A 52 -1.31 -7.52 12.35
C SER A 52 -0.08 -8.43 12.19
N ALA A 53 0.56 -8.40 11.01
CA ALA A 53 1.73 -9.21 10.68
C ALA A 53 3.06 -8.44 10.85
N CYS A 54 3.01 -7.12 11.03
CA CYS A 54 4.20 -6.27 11.00
C CYS A 54 5.04 -6.45 12.28
N PRO A 55 6.32 -6.84 12.17
CA PRO A 55 7.22 -6.95 13.32
C PRO A 55 7.98 -5.65 13.63
N ASP A 56 7.98 -4.67 12.72
CA ASP A 56 8.72 -3.43 12.84
C ASP A 56 7.89 -2.36 13.58
N PRO A 57 8.28 -1.92 14.80
CA PRO A 57 7.51 -0.96 15.58
C PRO A 57 7.34 0.40 14.90
N ASP A 58 8.35 0.89 14.16
CA ASP A 58 8.27 2.17 13.48
C ASP A 58 7.31 2.11 12.30
N LEU A 59 7.35 1.02 11.55
CA LEU A 59 6.39 0.77 10.47
C LEU A 59 4.98 0.58 11.03
N MET A 60 4.83 -0.11 12.16
CA MET A 60 3.54 -0.26 12.85
C MET A 60 2.90 1.07 13.20
N LEU A 61 3.66 2.02 13.78
CA LEU A 61 3.16 3.36 14.11
C LEU A 61 2.68 4.12 12.87
N ARG A 62 3.38 3.99 11.76
CA ARG A 62 2.99 4.61 10.48
C ARG A 62 1.70 4.01 9.93
N ILE A 63 1.56 2.68 10.00
CA ILE A 63 0.34 1.98 9.58
C ILE A 63 -0.83 2.38 10.50
N ASP A 64 -0.62 2.45 11.82
CA ASP A 64 -1.64 2.87 12.78
C ASP A 64 -2.15 4.30 12.49
N SER A 65 -1.25 5.23 12.16
CA SER A 65 -1.62 6.58 11.73
C SER A 65 -2.50 6.57 10.46
N ALA A 66 -2.12 5.78 9.45
CA ALA A 66 -2.92 5.66 8.23
C ALA A 66 -4.28 4.99 8.46
N LEU A 67 -4.36 4.01 9.37
CA LEU A 67 -5.62 3.38 9.76
C LEU A 67 -6.54 4.35 10.50
N ALA A 68 -5.99 5.26 11.31
CA ALA A 68 -6.74 6.34 11.95
C ALA A 68 -7.31 7.32 10.92
N ASP A 69 -6.52 7.70 9.90
CA ASP A 69 -6.97 8.53 8.79
C ASP A 69 -8.08 7.86 7.99
N LEU A 70 -7.92 6.57 7.62
CA LEU A 70 -8.95 5.78 6.93
C LEU A 70 -10.25 5.68 7.74
N THR A 71 -10.14 5.47 9.04
CA THR A 71 -11.30 5.42 9.93
C THR A 71 -12.03 6.75 9.98
N SER A 72 -11.29 7.85 10.03
CA SER A 72 -11.85 9.20 10.02
C SER A 72 -12.54 9.52 8.70
N ASP A 73 -11.91 9.19 7.58
CA ASP A 73 -12.45 9.42 6.25
C ASP A 73 -13.73 8.61 6.01
N LEU A 74 -13.75 7.33 6.41
CA LEU A 74 -14.93 6.47 6.30
C LEU A 74 -16.11 6.97 7.17
N LYS A 75 -15.83 7.57 8.33
CA LYS A 75 -16.86 8.21 9.16
C LYS A 75 -17.50 9.42 8.47
N VAL A 76 -16.70 10.24 7.81
CA VAL A 76 -17.20 11.40 7.04
C VAL A 76 -18.16 10.95 5.93
N LEU A 77 -17.90 9.80 5.33
CA LEU A 77 -18.77 9.23 4.28
C LEU A 77 -20.04 8.55 4.84
N ASP A 78 -20.24 8.54 6.17
CA ASP A 78 -21.32 7.81 6.87
C ASP A 78 -21.41 6.33 6.45
N ARG A 79 -20.27 5.71 6.23
CA ARG A 79 -20.13 4.34 5.74
C ARG A 79 -19.08 3.54 6.53
N CYS A 80 -19.15 3.65 7.85
CA CYS A 80 -18.34 2.86 8.75
C CYS A 80 -18.80 1.39 8.80
N GLY A 81 -18.66 0.68 7.69
CA GLY A 81 -18.81 -0.78 7.71
C GLY A 81 -17.75 -1.44 8.58
N LEU A 82 -18.06 -2.63 9.10
CA LEU A 82 -17.07 -3.46 9.79
C LEU A 82 -15.89 -3.74 8.85
N ALA A 83 -14.67 -3.72 9.40
CA ALA A 83 -13.51 -4.17 8.66
C ALA A 83 -13.65 -5.64 8.31
N VAL A 84 -13.35 -5.99 7.08
CA VAL A 84 -13.28 -7.40 6.66
C VAL A 84 -11.93 -7.94 7.10
N ALA A 85 -11.94 -8.97 7.93
CA ALA A 85 -10.71 -9.63 8.36
C ALA A 85 -10.14 -10.44 7.17
N ILE A 86 -9.02 -9.96 6.63
CA ILE A 86 -8.26 -10.65 5.61
C ILE A 86 -7.02 -11.24 6.31
N PRO A 87 -6.80 -12.57 6.25
CA PRO A 87 -5.62 -13.15 6.85
C PRO A 87 -4.35 -12.68 6.14
N ALA A 88 -3.30 -12.37 6.90
CA ALA A 88 -2.00 -12.06 6.33
C ALA A 88 -1.47 -13.23 5.49
N PRO A 89 -0.64 -12.97 4.47
CA PRO A 89 -0.04 -14.03 3.67
C PRO A 89 0.79 -14.98 4.53
N ILE A 90 0.74 -16.27 4.23
CA ILE A 90 1.57 -17.29 4.90
C ILE A 90 3.06 -17.02 4.61
N GLN A 91 3.37 -16.61 3.39
CA GLN A 91 4.71 -16.16 3.02
C GLN A 91 4.81 -14.68 3.35
N ASP A 92 5.57 -14.36 4.37
CA ASP A 92 5.76 -12.98 4.84
C ASP A 92 7.24 -12.68 5.08
N ASP A 93 7.57 -11.38 4.95
CA ASP A 93 8.94 -10.88 5.11
C ASP A 93 8.91 -9.38 5.44
N ALA A 94 9.69 -8.96 6.44
CA ALA A 94 9.70 -7.58 6.90
C ALA A 94 10.15 -6.57 5.81
N LEU A 95 11.08 -6.96 4.93
CA LEU A 95 11.50 -6.11 3.80
C LEU A 95 10.40 -5.98 2.76
N ALA A 96 9.62 -7.04 2.54
CA ALA A 96 8.46 -7.01 1.66
C ALA A 96 7.38 -6.05 2.17
N GLN A 97 7.10 -6.08 3.47
CA GLN A 97 6.14 -5.17 4.11
C GLN A 97 6.60 -3.71 4.00
N ALA A 98 7.88 -3.43 4.29
CA ALA A 98 8.45 -2.08 4.17
C ALA A 98 8.42 -1.59 2.70
N TYR A 99 8.78 -2.47 1.74
CA TYR A 99 8.74 -2.14 0.31
C TYR A 99 7.33 -1.82 -0.17
N LEU A 100 6.36 -2.64 0.21
CA LEU A 100 4.95 -2.41 -0.11
C LEU A 100 4.45 -1.09 0.47
N TRP A 101 4.69 -0.84 1.77
CA TRP A 101 4.24 0.36 2.46
C TRP A 101 4.82 1.63 1.83
N HIS A 102 6.14 1.74 1.78
CA HIS A 102 6.78 2.97 1.29
C HIS A 102 6.54 3.19 -0.21
N GLY A 103 6.51 2.12 -1.00
CA GLY A 103 6.20 2.20 -2.43
C GLY A 103 4.79 2.69 -2.70
N SER A 104 3.79 2.18 -1.96
CA SER A 104 2.39 2.59 -2.12
C SER A 104 2.16 4.07 -1.81
N ARG A 105 2.90 4.66 -0.84
CA ARG A 105 2.77 6.09 -0.50
C ARG A 105 3.13 7.03 -1.65
N LEU A 106 4.03 6.63 -2.52
CA LEU A 106 4.35 7.42 -3.73
C LEU A 106 3.18 7.44 -4.72
N GLY A 107 2.53 6.29 -4.93
CA GLY A 107 1.33 6.20 -5.77
C GLY A 107 0.14 7.00 -5.22
N THR A 108 0.00 7.05 -3.90
CA THR A 108 -1.09 7.78 -3.24
C THR A 108 -1.09 9.27 -3.58
N GLN A 109 0.06 9.89 -3.82
CA GLN A 109 0.13 11.30 -4.24
C GLN A 109 -0.55 11.55 -5.60
N VAL A 110 -0.46 10.60 -6.53
CA VAL A 110 -1.17 10.71 -7.82
C VAL A 110 -2.67 10.61 -7.60
N LEU A 111 -3.09 9.70 -6.72
CA LEU A 111 -4.50 9.50 -6.38
C LEU A 111 -5.08 10.70 -5.62
N ALA A 112 -4.30 11.34 -4.73
CA ALA A 112 -4.70 12.59 -4.05
C ALA A 112 -5.01 13.71 -5.05
N ARG A 113 -4.16 13.89 -6.07
CA ARG A 113 -4.41 14.89 -7.13
C ARG A 113 -5.67 14.56 -7.93
N ARG A 114 -5.89 13.27 -8.28
CA ARG A 114 -7.11 12.83 -8.98
C ARG A 114 -8.35 13.09 -8.14
N PHE A 115 -8.31 12.78 -6.84
CA PHE A 115 -9.38 13.06 -5.90
C PHE A 115 -9.71 14.55 -5.87
N GLN A 116 -8.74 15.43 -5.68
CA GLN A 116 -8.94 16.88 -5.67
C GLN A 116 -9.55 17.39 -6.98
N SER A 117 -9.05 16.92 -8.12
CA SER A 117 -9.54 17.33 -9.44
C SER A 117 -10.95 16.85 -9.72
N ALA A 118 -11.31 15.63 -9.32
CA ALA A 118 -12.61 15.04 -9.56
C ALA A 118 -13.76 15.78 -8.84
N TRP A 119 -13.46 16.41 -7.70
CA TRP A 119 -14.43 17.21 -6.93
C TRP A 119 -14.37 18.72 -7.22
N ALA A 120 -13.73 19.13 -8.32
CA ALA A 120 -13.60 20.53 -8.74
C ALA A 120 -13.10 21.48 -7.62
N GLY A 121 -12.20 20.98 -6.77
CA GLY A 121 -11.63 21.75 -5.66
C GLY A 121 -12.49 21.79 -4.38
N SER A 122 -13.64 21.12 -4.36
CA SER A 122 -14.51 21.01 -3.18
C SER A 122 -14.74 19.54 -2.80
N PRO A 123 -13.69 18.76 -2.49
CA PRO A 123 -13.85 17.37 -2.09
C PRO A 123 -14.51 17.26 -0.71
N PRO A 124 -15.16 16.14 -0.39
CA PRO A 124 -15.59 15.86 0.98
C PRO A 124 -14.36 15.85 1.91
N ASP A 125 -14.56 16.13 3.20
CA ASP A 125 -13.49 16.05 4.23
C ASP A 125 -13.14 14.57 4.56
N ALA A 126 -12.91 13.78 3.53
CA ALA A 126 -12.59 12.35 3.55
C ALA A 126 -11.33 12.05 2.72
N GLY A 127 -10.35 12.92 2.77
CA GLY A 127 -9.11 12.83 2.00
C GLY A 127 -7.85 12.70 2.85
N ARG A 128 -7.95 12.45 4.15
CA ARG A 128 -6.80 12.38 5.07
C ARG A 128 -5.83 11.29 4.66
N TYR A 129 -6.34 10.10 4.42
CA TYR A 129 -5.52 8.97 3.97
C TYR A 129 -4.81 9.23 2.63
N LEU A 130 -5.50 9.84 1.67
CA LEU A 130 -4.93 10.20 0.38
C LEU A 130 -3.81 11.26 0.51
N ASN A 131 -3.95 12.17 1.47
CA ASN A 131 -2.98 13.23 1.76
C ASN A 131 -1.91 12.81 2.77
N HIS A 132 -1.93 11.58 3.27
CA HIS A 132 -0.91 11.06 4.16
C HIS A 132 0.47 11.08 3.47
N ALA A 133 1.37 11.91 3.99
CA ALA A 133 2.64 12.20 3.32
C ALA A 133 3.54 10.96 3.21
N PRO A 134 4.21 10.74 2.07
CA PRO A 134 5.27 9.76 1.98
C PRO A 134 6.48 10.18 2.84
N ASP A 135 7.30 9.23 3.22
CA ASP A 135 8.60 9.47 3.82
C ASP A 135 9.72 9.19 2.78
N PRO A 136 10.22 10.23 2.08
CA PRO A 136 11.25 10.06 1.06
C PRO A 136 12.57 9.54 1.62
N THR A 137 12.87 9.86 2.88
CA THR A 137 14.10 9.41 3.55
C THR A 137 14.02 7.91 3.81
N ALA A 138 12.95 7.43 4.45
CA ALA A 138 12.77 6.00 4.68
C ALA A 138 12.72 5.18 3.37
N TRP A 139 12.11 5.73 2.31
CA TRP A 139 12.13 5.08 1.00
C TRP A 139 13.51 4.98 0.38
N ARG A 140 14.31 6.05 0.47
CA ARG A 140 15.69 6.06 0.00
C ARG A 140 16.54 5.04 0.76
N ASP A 141 16.48 5.07 2.09
CA ASP A 141 17.27 4.20 2.97
C ASP A 141 16.92 2.72 2.75
N LEU A 142 15.62 2.41 2.58
CA LEU A 142 15.19 1.07 2.17
C LEU A 142 15.76 0.70 0.79
N GLY A 143 15.75 1.64 -0.17
CA GLY A 143 16.30 1.44 -1.50
C GLY A 143 17.81 1.14 -1.49
N GLU A 144 18.57 1.83 -0.64
CA GLU A 144 20.00 1.58 -0.44
C GLU A 144 20.24 0.20 0.18
N ARG A 145 19.48 -0.15 1.22
CA ARG A 145 19.52 -1.48 1.85
C ARG A 145 19.21 -2.60 0.85
N LEU A 146 18.16 -2.47 0.05
CA LEU A 146 17.81 -3.46 -0.98
C LEU A 146 18.86 -3.56 -2.10
N THR A 147 19.58 -2.49 -2.36
CA THR A 147 20.65 -2.49 -3.36
C THR A 147 21.91 -3.20 -2.84
N ALA A 148 22.17 -3.15 -1.54
CA ALA A 148 23.31 -3.80 -0.89
C ALA A 148 23.11 -5.31 -0.66
N LEU A 149 21.87 -5.81 -0.75
CA LEU A 149 21.56 -7.22 -0.53
C LEU A 149 21.75 -8.05 -1.82
N PRO A 150 22.13 -9.34 -1.69
CA PRO A 150 22.18 -10.25 -2.82
C PRO A 150 20.84 -10.30 -3.57
N ALA A 151 20.93 -10.31 -4.90
CA ALA A 151 19.73 -10.39 -5.73
C ALA A 151 19.12 -11.81 -5.71
N ARG A 152 19.94 -12.84 -5.53
CA ARG A 152 19.54 -14.24 -5.67
C ARG A 152 20.14 -15.08 -4.55
N ASP A 153 19.34 -15.27 -3.52
CA ASP A 153 19.51 -16.24 -2.45
C ASP A 153 18.14 -16.59 -1.84
N ALA A 154 18.12 -17.51 -0.89
CA ALA A 154 16.88 -17.92 -0.24
C ALA A 154 16.16 -16.78 0.50
N ALA A 155 16.88 -15.77 0.99
CA ALA A 155 16.28 -14.60 1.61
C ALA A 155 15.64 -13.68 0.57
N ALA A 156 16.35 -13.40 -0.53
CA ALA A 156 15.83 -12.62 -1.65
C ALA A 156 14.58 -13.26 -2.26
N ASP A 157 14.58 -14.59 -2.43
CA ASP A 157 13.44 -15.35 -2.94
C ASP A 157 12.23 -15.21 -2.02
N ARG A 158 12.40 -15.28 -0.70
CA ARG A 158 11.33 -15.05 0.27
C ARG A 158 10.78 -13.63 0.18
N THR A 159 11.65 -12.62 0.11
CA THR A 159 11.22 -11.22 0.02
C THR A 159 10.40 -10.97 -1.24
N VAL A 160 10.80 -11.49 -2.40
CA VAL A 160 10.05 -11.37 -3.66
C VAL A 160 8.70 -12.07 -3.56
N ALA A 161 8.69 -13.33 -3.10
CA ALA A 161 7.45 -14.10 -2.96
C ALA A 161 6.47 -13.45 -1.97
N ALA A 162 6.96 -12.95 -0.83
CA ALA A 162 6.15 -12.23 0.15
C ALA A 162 5.58 -10.93 -0.44
N THR A 163 6.37 -10.17 -1.21
CA THR A 163 5.89 -8.94 -1.85
C THR A 163 4.75 -9.23 -2.83
N ILE A 164 4.88 -10.28 -3.65
CA ILE A 164 3.82 -10.71 -4.56
C ILE A 164 2.55 -11.12 -3.78
N ALA A 165 2.71 -11.87 -2.68
CA ALA A 165 1.61 -12.30 -1.84
C ALA A 165 0.87 -11.11 -1.19
N TRP A 166 1.59 -10.08 -0.75
CA TRP A 166 1.01 -8.86 -0.24
C TRP A 166 0.24 -8.07 -1.31
N PHE A 167 0.77 -7.94 -2.54
CA PHE A 167 0.00 -7.34 -3.64
C PHE A 167 -1.28 -8.14 -3.94
N ALA A 168 -1.23 -9.47 -3.90
CA ALA A 168 -2.42 -10.30 -4.09
C ALA A 168 -3.48 -10.07 -2.99
N LEU A 169 -3.06 -9.83 -1.74
CA LEU A 169 -3.97 -9.48 -0.64
C LEU A 169 -4.65 -8.13 -0.91
N PHE A 170 -3.90 -7.11 -1.32
CA PHE A 170 -4.49 -5.81 -1.69
C PHE A 170 -5.48 -5.93 -2.86
N ALA A 171 -5.16 -6.76 -3.85
CA ALA A 171 -6.07 -7.07 -4.94
C ALA A 171 -7.36 -7.77 -4.46
N ALA A 172 -7.25 -8.66 -3.47
CA ALA A 172 -8.41 -9.33 -2.88
C ALA A 172 -9.29 -8.37 -2.08
N ALA A 173 -8.71 -7.41 -1.35
CA ALA A 173 -9.43 -6.38 -0.62
C ALA A 173 -10.21 -5.43 -1.53
N ALA A 174 -9.78 -5.23 -2.77
CA ALA A 174 -10.40 -4.33 -3.75
C ALA A 174 -11.61 -4.92 -4.51
N ARG A 175 -12.10 -6.11 -4.12
CA ARG A 175 -13.18 -6.84 -4.84
C ARG A 175 -14.54 -6.67 -4.19
#